data_802c682668d257d66f83871b497a7067
#
_entry.id   802c682668d257d66f83871b497a7067
#
_cell.length_a   1.000
_cell.length_b   1.000
_cell.length_c   1.000
_cell.angle_alpha   90.00
_cell.angle_beta   90.00
_cell.angle_gamma   90.00
#
_symmetry.space_group_name_H-M   'P 1'
#
loop_
_entity.id
_entity.type
_entity.pdbx_description
1 polymer ?
#
loop_
_entity_poly.entity_id
_entity_poly.type
_entity_poly.pdbx_seq_one_letter_code
_entity_poly.pdbx_strand_id
1 'polypeptide(L)'
;MKITSKSASLLVLTILVTLGFLSDTSRSLDTTASALAAPPATGPQPVDESMHHFMEYVFEPNYKRLQASLASKPKDKQAWKGIKGDALTLAEATNLLMTRGPKQNGYAWAPLSVAVRTRGSELYQAARKSDYTAARKAYTAMLTNCNACHKKYADGKHQLQP
;
A
#
# COMPACT_ATOMS: atom_id res chain seq x y z
N MET A 1 29.08 3.40 50.61
CA MET A 1 30.49 3.05 50.41
C MET A 1 31.09 4.08 49.49
N LYS A 2 32.00 4.85 50.04
CA LYS A 2 32.82 5.91 49.45
C LYS A 2 33.65 5.38 48.28
N ILE A 3 34.00 6.25 47.33
CA ILE A 3 35.37 6.59 46.90
C ILE A 3 35.28 7.36 45.59
N THR A 4 35.46 8.66 45.57
CA THR A 4 36.58 9.59 45.26
C THR A 4 37.03 9.58 43.80
N SER A 5 36.80 10.67 43.06
CA SER A 5 37.65 11.82 42.80
C SER A 5 39.08 11.51 42.28
N LYS A 6 39.42 12.12 41.10
CA LYS A 6 40.68 12.81 40.74
C LYS A 6 40.54 13.23 39.26
N SER A 7 40.45 14.46 38.92
CA SER A 7 41.34 15.63 38.87
C SER A 7 42.55 15.49 37.91
N ALA A 8 42.66 16.57 37.13
CA ALA A 8 43.84 17.18 36.49
C ALA A 8 44.27 16.54 35.15
N SER A 9 44.60 17.24 34.09
CA SER A 9 45.46 18.43 34.04
C SER A 9 45.33 19.15 32.72
N LEU A 10 45.38 20.44 32.83
CA LEU A 10 45.63 21.50 31.87
C LEU A 10 46.91 21.23 31.05
N LEU A 11 46.87 21.44 29.75
CA LEU A 11 48.07 21.83 28.98
C LEU A 11 47.62 22.83 27.90
N VAL A 12 47.86 24.08 28.21
CA VAL A 12 47.90 25.25 27.33
C VAL A 12 49.17 25.13 26.49
N LEU A 13 49.05 25.14 25.18
CA LEU A 13 50.16 25.39 24.30
C LEU A 13 49.75 26.45 23.27
N THR A 14 50.15 27.67 23.59
CA THR A 14 50.19 28.83 22.71
C THR A 14 51.28 28.64 21.67
N ILE A 15 50.96 28.78 20.38
CA ILE A 15 51.92 29.09 19.33
C ILE A 15 51.39 30.24 18.50
N LEU A 16 52.19 31.30 18.47
CA LEU A 16 52.02 32.53 17.77
C LEU A 16 52.24 32.40 16.24
N VAL A 17 51.38 33.06 15.48
CA VAL A 17 51.62 33.97 14.36
C VAL A 17 52.61 33.59 13.25
N THR A 18 52.09 33.49 12.05
CA THR A 18 52.67 34.21 10.88
C THR A 18 51.55 34.62 9.93
N LEU A 19 51.43 35.94 9.75
CA LEU A 19 50.73 36.58 8.63
C LEU A 19 51.42 36.17 7.35
N GLY A 20 50.66 35.55 6.44
CA GLY A 20 51.05 35.40 5.05
C GLY A 20 49.92 35.90 4.18
N PHE A 21 50.07 37.12 3.68
CA PHE A 21 49.25 37.66 2.60
C PHE A 21 49.49 36.84 1.33
N LEU A 22 48.47 36.19 0.85
CA LEU A 22 48.43 35.70 -0.57
C LEU A 22 47.04 35.86 -1.14
N SER A 23 46.99 36.80 -1.98
CA SER A 23 46.11 37.10 -3.13
C SER A 23 44.88 36.24 -3.33
N ASP A 24 43.77 36.93 -3.31
CA ASP A 24 42.53 36.68 -4.01
C ASP A 24 42.70 35.96 -5.34
N THR A 25 42.19 34.75 -5.41
CA THR A 25 41.75 34.17 -6.67
C THR A 25 40.37 33.60 -6.40
N SER A 26 39.37 34.50 -6.53
CA SER A 26 37.95 34.08 -6.54
C SER A 26 37.76 33.17 -7.74
N ARG A 27 38.05 31.89 -7.60
CA ARG A 27 37.54 30.85 -8.46
C ARG A 27 36.08 30.61 -8.07
N SER A 28 35.22 31.25 -8.80
CA SER A 28 33.83 30.85 -8.91
C SER A 28 33.82 29.37 -9.31
N LEU A 29 33.67 28.48 -8.33
CA LEU A 29 33.21 27.13 -8.58
C LEU A 29 31.77 27.26 -9.03
N ASP A 30 31.56 27.36 -10.33
CA ASP A 30 30.29 26.99 -10.94
C ASP A 30 30.05 25.51 -10.57
N THR A 31 29.47 25.32 -9.40
CA THR A 31 28.88 24.05 -9.06
C THR A 31 27.61 23.96 -9.87
N THR A 32 27.74 23.58 -11.14
CA THR A 32 26.66 22.95 -11.84
C THR A 32 26.37 21.68 -11.06
N ALA A 33 25.51 21.79 -10.05
CA ALA A 33 24.89 20.66 -9.42
C ALA A 33 24.15 19.93 -10.54
N SER A 34 24.84 18.96 -11.16
CA SER A 34 24.19 17.98 -12.01
C SER A 34 23.12 17.37 -11.13
N ALA A 35 21.88 17.80 -11.34
CA ALA A 35 20.74 17.21 -10.69
C ALA A 35 20.80 15.71 -11.04
N LEU A 36 21.39 14.93 -10.14
CA LEU A 36 21.31 13.48 -10.20
C LEU A 36 19.83 13.17 -10.28
N ALA A 37 19.35 12.79 -11.46
CA ALA A 37 18.00 12.30 -11.65
C ALA A 37 17.79 11.25 -10.57
N ALA A 38 16.73 11.42 -9.77
CA ALA A 38 16.39 10.44 -8.75
C ALA A 38 16.39 9.05 -9.42
N PRO A 39 17.00 8.04 -8.79
CA PRO A 39 16.97 6.69 -9.35
C PRO A 39 15.52 6.31 -9.65
N PRO A 40 15.25 5.63 -10.77
CA PRO A 40 13.90 5.21 -11.09
C PRO A 40 13.30 4.46 -9.91
N ALA A 41 12.05 4.75 -9.58
CA ALA A 41 11.37 4.10 -8.46
C ALA A 41 11.43 2.57 -8.66
N THR A 42 12.14 1.88 -7.78
CA THR A 42 12.37 0.43 -7.87
C THR A 42 11.21 -0.40 -7.35
N GLY A 43 10.17 0.25 -6.79
CA GLY A 43 8.98 -0.40 -6.25
C GLY A 43 7.90 -0.66 -7.31
N PRO A 44 6.83 -1.41 -6.94
CA PRO A 44 5.70 -1.66 -7.83
C PRO A 44 5.08 -0.35 -8.33
N GLN A 45 4.96 -0.22 -9.64
CA GLN A 45 4.35 0.93 -10.28
C GLN A 45 3.06 0.51 -10.98
N PRO A 46 1.99 1.35 -10.97
CA PRO A 46 0.81 1.11 -11.75
C PRO A 46 1.14 1.06 -13.25
N VAL A 47 0.59 0.09 -13.98
CA VAL A 47 0.61 0.08 -15.46
C VAL A 47 -0.34 1.13 -16.01
N ASP A 48 -1.47 1.32 -15.34
CA ASP A 48 -2.45 2.38 -15.60
C ASP A 48 -2.77 3.06 -14.26
N GLU A 49 -2.63 4.37 -14.19
CA GLU A 49 -2.91 5.15 -12.97
C GLU A 49 -4.39 5.36 -12.70
N SER A 50 -5.27 5.10 -13.69
CA SER A 50 -6.70 5.26 -13.55
C SER A 50 -7.29 4.29 -12.53
N MET A 51 -7.81 4.84 -11.44
CA MET A 51 -8.56 4.05 -10.46
C MET A 51 -9.86 3.51 -11.07
N HIS A 52 -10.49 4.28 -11.95
CA HIS A 52 -11.69 3.84 -12.65
C HIS A 52 -11.42 2.57 -13.47
N HIS A 53 -10.41 2.58 -14.33
CA HIS A 53 -10.04 1.40 -15.12
C HIS A 53 -9.65 0.21 -14.22
N PHE A 54 -8.96 0.47 -13.12
CA PHE A 54 -8.59 -0.61 -12.20
C PHE A 54 -9.81 -1.25 -11.55
N MET A 55 -10.83 -0.46 -11.18
CA MET A 55 -12.10 -0.97 -10.68
C MET A 55 -12.90 -1.69 -11.78
N GLU A 56 -13.00 -1.10 -12.96
CA GLU A 56 -13.77 -1.64 -14.07
C GLU A 56 -13.19 -2.94 -14.64
N TYR A 57 -11.86 -3.01 -14.82
CA TYR A 57 -11.26 -4.14 -15.53
C TYR A 57 -10.74 -5.24 -14.61
N VAL A 58 -10.42 -4.91 -13.37
CA VAL A 58 -9.88 -5.89 -12.42
C VAL A 58 -10.90 -6.30 -11.35
N PHE A 59 -11.59 -5.35 -10.73
CA PHE A 59 -12.50 -5.67 -9.63
C PHE A 59 -13.88 -6.10 -10.10
N GLU A 60 -14.51 -5.37 -11.00
CA GLU A 60 -15.88 -5.60 -11.41
C GLU A 60 -16.13 -6.98 -12.03
N PRO A 61 -15.30 -7.51 -12.95
CA PRO A 61 -15.53 -8.83 -13.52
C PRO A 61 -15.47 -9.94 -12.46
N ASN A 62 -14.53 -9.85 -11.52
CA ASN A 62 -14.38 -10.82 -10.42
C ASN A 62 -15.56 -10.73 -9.44
N TYR A 63 -15.96 -9.52 -9.09
CA TYR A 63 -17.15 -9.29 -8.27
C TYR A 63 -18.42 -9.90 -8.89
N LYS A 64 -18.70 -9.61 -10.17
CA LYS A 64 -19.87 -10.11 -10.87
C LYS A 64 -19.90 -11.64 -10.96
N ARG A 65 -18.76 -12.27 -11.22
CA ARG A 65 -18.67 -13.74 -11.21
C ARG A 65 -18.89 -14.33 -9.83
N LEU A 66 -18.34 -13.72 -8.78
CA LEU A 66 -18.59 -14.15 -7.39
C LEU A 66 -20.06 -13.99 -7.02
N GLN A 67 -20.70 -12.88 -7.39
CA GLN A 67 -22.12 -12.65 -7.17
C GLN A 67 -22.95 -13.77 -7.76
N ALA A 68 -22.74 -14.09 -9.04
CA ALA A 68 -23.43 -15.17 -9.72
C ALA A 68 -23.13 -16.56 -9.13
N SER A 69 -21.85 -16.84 -8.83
CA SER A 69 -21.42 -18.15 -8.34
C SER A 69 -21.83 -18.43 -6.90
N LEU A 70 -22.01 -17.40 -6.09
CA LEU A 70 -22.43 -17.50 -4.69
C LEU A 70 -23.91 -17.25 -4.47
N ALA A 71 -24.69 -16.97 -5.52
CA ALA A 71 -26.15 -16.84 -5.43
C ALA A 71 -26.81 -18.14 -4.94
N SER A 72 -26.22 -19.28 -5.24
CA SER A 72 -26.62 -20.59 -4.75
C SER A 72 -25.41 -21.44 -4.36
N LYS A 73 -25.65 -22.56 -3.63
CA LYS A 73 -24.54 -23.46 -3.25
C LYS A 73 -23.91 -24.07 -4.50
N PRO A 74 -22.58 -23.91 -4.68
CA PRO A 74 -21.85 -24.47 -5.82
C PRO A 74 -21.98 -26.01 -5.87
N LYS A 75 -22.25 -26.56 -7.07
CA LYS A 75 -22.61 -27.96 -7.24
C LYS A 75 -21.39 -28.90 -7.36
N ASP A 76 -20.26 -28.38 -7.83
CA ASP A 76 -19.11 -29.20 -8.18
C ASP A 76 -17.76 -28.51 -7.91
N LYS A 77 -16.67 -29.27 -8.12
CA LYS A 77 -15.31 -28.78 -7.92
C LYS A 77 -14.93 -27.65 -8.86
N GLN A 78 -15.50 -27.62 -10.07
CA GLN A 78 -15.18 -26.59 -11.07
C GLN A 78 -15.79 -25.22 -10.66
N ALA A 79 -17.02 -25.22 -10.16
CA ALA A 79 -17.65 -24.02 -9.60
C ALA A 79 -16.83 -23.48 -8.42
N TRP A 80 -16.40 -24.34 -7.50
CA TRP A 80 -15.51 -23.93 -6.41
C TRP A 80 -14.14 -23.44 -6.86
N LYS A 81 -13.61 -23.98 -7.98
CA LYS A 81 -12.36 -23.50 -8.58
C LYS A 81 -12.51 -22.06 -9.07
N GLY A 82 -13.62 -21.73 -9.72
CA GLY A 82 -13.94 -20.37 -10.14
C GLY A 82 -13.98 -19.39 -8.95
N ILE A 83 -14.76 -19.75 -7.91
CA ILE A 83 -14.86 -18.91 -6.70
C ILE A 83 -13.49 -18.68 -6.04
N LYS A 84 -12.66 -19.73 -5.95
CA LYS A 84 -11.28 -19.59 -5.44
C LYS A 84 -10.46 -18.61 -6.26
N GLY A 85 -10.54 -18.71 -7.58
CA GLY A 85 -9.80 -17.83 -8.49
C GLY A 85 -10.20 -16.37 -8.31
N ASP A 86 -11.50 -16.09 -8.37
CA ASP A 86 -12.02 -14.72 -8.24
C ASP A 86 -11.76 -14.13 -6.85
N ALA A 87 -11.94 -14.92 -5.78
CA ALA A 87 -11.67 -14.48 -4.41
C ALA A 87 -10.18 -14.15 -4.19
N LEU A 88 -9.29 -15.01 -4.69
CA LEU A 88 -7.84 -14.76 -4.61
C LEU A 88 -7.44 -13.53 -5.41
N THR A 89 -7.96 -13.38 -6.63
CA THR A 89 -7.69 -12.21 -7.48
C THR A 89 -8.11 -10.92 -6.78
N LEU A 90 -9.30 -10.85 -6.19
CA LEU A 90 -9.75 -9.66 -5.47
C LEU A 90 -8.90 -9.39 -4.22
N ALA A 91 -8.56 -10.42 -3.45
CA ALA A 91 -7.71 -10.27 -2.27
C ALA A 91 -6.32 -9.73 -2.63
N GLU A 92 -5.68 -10.28 -3.68
CA GLU A 92 -4.35 -9.86 -4.13
C GLU A 92 -4.39 -8.49 -4.83
N ALA A 93 -5.38 -8.24 -5.68
CA ALA A 93 -5.54 -6.94 -6.34
C ALA A 93 -5.69 -5.81 -5.31
N THR A 94 -6.28 -6.10 -4.15
CA THR A 94 -6.42 -5.11 -3.06
C THR A 94 -5.07 -4.66 -2.52
N ASN A 95 -4.01 -5.46 -2.60
CA ASN A 95 -2.65 -5.03 -2.24
C ASN A 95 -2.17 -3.90 -3.17
N LEU A 96 -2.57 -3.90 -4.44
CA LEU A 96 -2.24 -2.85 -5.40
C LEU A 96 -3.00 -1.55 -5.13
N LEU A 97 -4.13 -1.59 -4.43
CA LEU A 97 -4.82 -0.37 -3.99
C LEU A 97 -3.96 0.45 -3.04
N MET A 98 -3.12 -0.18 -2.23
CA MET A 98 -2.27 0.53 -1.26
C MET A 98 -1.29 1.48 -1.95
N THR A 99 -0.86 1.16 -3.17
CA THR A 99 0.04 2.02 -3.98
C THR A 99 -0.71 3.08 -4.78
N ARG A 100 -2.06 3.04 -4.79
CA ARG A 100 -2.94 3.90 -5.58
C ARG A 100 -3.76 4.88 -4.73
N GLY A 101 -3.40 5.03 -3.46
CA GLY A 101 -4.12 5.91 -2.55
C GLY A 101 -4.08 7.38 -2.97
N PRO A 102 -5.10 8.16 -2.64
CA PRO A 102 -5.12 9.58 -2.94
C PRO A 102 -4.01 10.30 -2.16
N LYS A 103 -3.37 11.28 -2.80
CA LYS A 103 -2.30 12.09 -2.18
C LYS A 103 -2.80 12.92 -1.00
N GLN A 104 -4.08 13.30 -1.02
CA GLN A 104 -4.74 14.08 0.04
C GLN A 104 -5.87 13.26 0.65
N ASN A 105 -6.11 13.42 1.96
CA ASN A 105 -7.18 12.74 2.70
C ASN A 105 -7.14 11.20 2.63
N GLY A 106 -5.97 10.63 2.34
CA GLY A 106 -5.77 9.19 2.18
C GLY A 106 -5.65 8.39 3.47
N TYR A 107 -5.79 9.00 4.65
CA TYR A 107 -5.53 8.34 5.95
C TYR A 107 -6.35 7.07 6.20
N ALA A 108 -7.56 6.97 5.63
CA ALA A 108 -8.39 5.77 5.75
C ALA A 108 -8.20 4.79 4.58
N TRP A 109 -7.42 5.14 3.56
CA TRP A 109 -7.26 4.34 2.34
C TRP A 109 -6.64 2.97 2.62
N ALA A 110 -5.48 2.95 3.27
CA ALA A 110 -4.80 1.71 3.60
C ALA A 110 -5.61 0.82 4.57
N PRO A 111 -6.19 1.32 5.68
CA PRO A 111 -7.07 0.52 6.53
C PRO A 111 -8.27 -0.09 5.80
N LEU A 112 -8.94 0.67 4.91
CA LEU A 112 -10.06 0.15 4.13
C LEU A 112 -9.59 -0.91 3.12
N SER A 113 -8.47 -0.69 2.45
CA SER A 113 -7.88 -1.69 1.54
C SER A 113 -7.53 -2.98 2.29
N VAL A 114 -6.89 -2.88 3.47
CA VAL A 114 -6.58 -4.04 4.32
C VAL A 114 -7.84 -4.78 4.72
N ALA A 115 -8.92 -4.07 5.06
CA ALA A 115 -10.18 -4.70 5.45
C ALA A 115 -10.79 -5.51 4.28
N VAL A 116 -10.80 -4.98 3.06
CA VAL A 116 -11.26 -5.72 1.86
C VAL A 116 -10.38 -6.94 1.62
N ARG A 117 -9.04 -6.80 1.65
CA ARG A 117 -8.10 -7.90 1.48
C ARG A 117 -8.35 -9.02 2.47
N THR A 118 -8.53 -8.67 3.75
CA THR A 118 -8.76 -9.64 4.82
C THR A 118 -10.02 -10.47 4.55
N ARG A 119 -11.13 -9.83 4.19
CA ARG A 119 -12.38 -10.54 3.88
C ARG A 119 -12.29 -11.33 2.58
N GLY A 120 -11.57 -10.84 1.57
CA GLY A 120 -11.26 -11.58 0.35
C GLY A 120 -10.45 -12.86 0.63
N SER A 121 -9.47 -12.76 1.52
CA SER A 121 -8.69 -13.93 1.99
C SER A 121 -9.56 -14.93 2.73
N GLU A 122 -10.44 -14.49 3.63
CA GLU A 122 -11.40 -15.36 4.33
C GLU A 122 -12.33 -16.07 3.34
N LEU A 123 -12.83 -15.37 2.33
CA LEU A 123 -13.62 -15.95 1.24
C LEU A 123 -12.84 -17.03 0.50
N TYR A 124 -11.60 -16.74 0.12
CA TYR A 124 -10.73 -17.73 -0.53
C TYR A 124 -10.51 -18.97 0.32
N GLN A 125 -10.23 -18.82 1.63
CA GLN A 125 -10.05 -19.94 2.55
C GLN A 125 -11.33 -20.77 2.72
N ALA A 126 -12.49 -20.14 2.81
CA ALA A 126 -13.79 -20.82 2.86
C ALA A 126 -14.05 -21.59 1.54
N ALA A 127 -13.75 -20.99 0.40
CA ALA A 127 -13.87 -21.64 -0.91
C ALA A 127 -12.93 -22.84 -1.08
N ARG A 128 -11.71 -22.78 -0.52
CA ARG A 128 -10.80 -23.94 -0.47
C ARG A 128 -11.39 -25.14 0.25
N LYS A 129 -12.18 -24.88 1.28
CA LYS A 129 -12.87 -25.94 2.08
C LYS A 129 -14.24 -26.31 1.48
N SER A 130 -14.67 -25.63 0.40
CA SER A 130 -16.03 -25.75 -0.16
C SER A 130 -17.13 -25.46 0.88
N ASP A 131 -16.83 -24.59 1.82
CA ASP A 131 -17.78 -24.17 2.87
C ASP A 131 -18.60 -22.98 2.35
N TYR A 132 -19.82 -23.27 1.89
CA TYR A 132 -20.73 -22.28 1.31
C TYR A 132 -21.16 -21.22 2.32
N THR A 133 -21.46 -21.63 3.55
CA THR A 133 -21.93 -20.70 4.59
C THR A 133 -20.86 -19.70 4.95
N ALA A 134 -19.62 -20.18 5.19
CA ALA A 134 -18.50 -19.31 5.47
C ALA A 134 -18.15 -18.43 4.25
N ALA A 135 -18.19 -18.98 3.03
CA ALA A 135 -17.92 -18.22 1.82
C ALA A 135 -18.93 -17.08 1.62
N ARG A 136 -20.23 -17.33 1.76
CA ARG A 136 -21.28 -16.30 1.69
C ARG A 136 -21.08 -15.21 2.75
N LYS A 137 -20.79 -15.60 3.98
CA LYS A 137 -20.51 -14.66 5.08
C LYS A 137 -19.32 -13.76 4.76
N ALA A 138 -18.19 -14.36 4.34
CA ALA A 138 -16.98 -13.61 4.00
C ALA A 138 -17.19 -12.69 2.78
N TYR A 139 -17.92 -13.17 1.77
CA TYR A 139 -18.27 -12.38 0.58
C TYR A 139 -19.08 -11.14 0.96
N THR A 140 -20.18 -11.30 1.72
CA THR A 140 -21.00 -10.16 2.18
C THR A 140 -20.16 -9.17 3.02
N ALA A 141 -19.30 -9.65 3.91
CA ALA A 141 -18.42 -8.79 4.70
C ALA A 141 -17.39 -8.07 3.83
N MET A 142 -16.87 -8.71 2.78
CA MET A 142 -15.98 -8.06 1.80
C MET A 142 -16.68 -6.91 1.09
N LEU A 143 -17.91 -7.12 0.61
CA LEU A 143 -18.70 -6.07 -0.06
C LEU A 143 -19.02 -4.90 0.86
N THR A 144 -19.30 -5.15 2.14
CA THR A 144 -19.47 -4.09 3.14
C THR A 144 -18.24 -3.18 3.20
N ASN A 145 -17.04 -3.75 3.18
CA ASN A 145 -15.79 -2.99 3.19
C ASN A 145 -15.54 -2.27 1.84
N CYS A 146 -15.87 -2.89 0.70
CA CYS A 146 -15.84 -2.23 -0.61
C CYS A 146 -16.74 -0.98 -0.61
N ASN A 147 -17.95 -1.14 -0.12
CA ASN A 147 -18.95 -0.05 -0.05
C ASN A 147 -18.50 1.07 0.92
N ALA A 148 -17.84 0.73 2.02
CA ALA A 148 -17.27 1.73 2.93
C ALA A 148 -16.21 2.60 2.24
N CYS A 149 -15.36 1.97 1.40
CA CYS A 149 -14.39 2.69 0.58
C CYS A 149 -15.09 3.57 -0.48
N HIS A 150 -16.06 3.02 -1.22
CA HIS A 150 -16.83 3.75 -2.23
C HIS A 150 -17.60 4.92 -1.63
N LYS A 151 -18.17 4.75 -0.44
CA LYS A 151 -18.82 5.85 0.28
C LYS A 151 -17.86 7.00 0.56
N LYS A 152 -16.61 6.70 0.90
CA LYS A 152 -15.63 7.72 1.30
C LYS A 152 -14.90 8.35 0.12
N TYR A 153 -14.61 7.59 -0.94
CA TYR A 153 -13.72 8.01 -2.02
C TYR A 153 -14.37 8.00 -3.42
N ALA A 154 -15.64 7.62 -3.53
CA ALA A 154 -16.40 7.61 -4.77
C ALA A 154 -17.82 8.20 -4.59
N ASP A 155 -17.97 9.17 -3.67
CA ASP A 155 -19.23 9.89 -3.39
C ASP A 155 -20.43 8.96 -3.13
N GLY A 156 -20.19 7.76 -2.59
CA GLY A 156 -21.23 6.77 -2.37
C GLY A 156 -21.74 6.08 -3.63
N LYS A 157 -21.13 6.33 -4.78
CA LYS A 157 -21.45 5.64 -6.05
C LYS A 157 -20.95 4.20 -6.04
N HIS A 158 -21.44 3.41 -7.01
CA HIS A 158 -21.00 2.02 -7.22
C HIS A 158 -21.16 1.11 -5.98
N GLN A 159 -22.30 1.23 -5.29
CA GLN A 159 -22.62 0.35 -4.17
C GLN A 159 -22.86 -1.08 -4.65
N LEU A 160 -22.15 -2.04 -4.07
CA LEU A 160 -22.18 -3.46 -4.43
C LEU A 160 -23.22 -4.20 -3.60
N GLN A 161 -23.89 -5.16 -4.23
CA GLN A 161 -24.88 -6.02 -3.58
C GLN A 161 -24.41 -7.49 -3.61
N PRO A 162 -24.71 -8.29 -2.54
CA PRO A 162 -24.34 -9.71 -2.47
C PRO A 162 -25.07 -10.57 -3.50
#